data_769302325efbd615bb998984bda88dc0
#
_entry.id   769302325efbd615bb998984bda88dc0
#
_cell.length_a   1.000
_cell.length_b   1.000
_cell.length_c   1.000
_cell.angle_alpha   90.00
_cell.angle_beta   90.00
_cell.angle_gamma   90.00
#
_symmetry.space_group_name_H-M   'P 1'
#
loop_
_entity.id
_entity.type
_entity.pdbx_description
1 polymer ?
#
loop_
_entity_poly.entity_id
_entity_poly.type
_entity_poly.pdbx_seq_one_letter_code
_entity_poly.pdbx_strand_id
1 'polypeptide(L)'
;MERWEDAAKLRLEMKARGVEKVPASSWVELDGKVHEFHVGDKSHPLSDKIYEKLDELGMEMKIMGYKPTTEVVMFDIEDEEKEHTLVHHSEKIAIAFSLVTTEPGESIRVTKNLRVCSDCHTAIRLISRITNREIIVRDNNRFHCFRDGYCSCNDYW
;
A
#
# COMPACT_ATOMS: atom_id res chain seq x y z
N MET A 1 -22.30 13.50 2.38
CA MET A 1 -22.03 14.31 3.60
C MET A 1 -21.12 13.48 4.49
N GLU A 2 -19.89 13.90 4.62
CA GLU A 2 -18.88 13.20 5.42
C GLU A 2 -19.20 13.40 6.91
N ARG A 3 -19.35 12.31 7.64
CA ARG A 3 -19.74 12.29 9.06
C ARG A 3 -18.51 12.26 9.97
N TRP A 4 -17.61 13.23 9.83
CA TRP A 4 -16.34 13.28 10.57
C TRP A 4 -16.51 13.39 12.08
N GLU A 5 -17.52 14.15 12.54
CA GLU A 5 -17.81 14.27 13.98
C GLU A 5 -18.23 12.93 14.60
N ASP A 6 -19.03 12.15 13.88
CA ASP A 6 -19.45 10.82 14.35
C ASP A 6 -18.27 9.85 14.37
N ALA A 7 -17.40 9.92 13.37
CA ALA A 7 -16.16 9.12 13.34
C ALA A 7 -15.24 9.49 14.51
N ALA A 8 -15.11 10.77 14.84
CA ALA A 8 -14.31 11.23 15.98
C ALA A 8 -14.89 10.75 17.32
N LYS A 9 -16.21 10.84 17.51
CA LYS A 9 -16.91 10.31 18.70
C LYS A 9 -16.68 8.82 18.87
N LEU A 10 -16.83 8.04 17.78
CA LEU A 10 -16.63 6.60 17.79
C LEU A 10 -15.18 6.25 18.19
N ARG A 11 -14.17 6.97 17.67
CA ARG A 11 -12.77 6.75 18.04
C ARG A 11 -12.50 7.02 19.52
N LEU A 12 -13.12 8.07 20.08
CA LEU A 12 -13.01 8.37 21.52
C LEU A 12 -13.66 7.26 22.35
N GLU A 13 -14.81 6.77 21.93
CA GLU A 13 -15.50 5.67 22.62
C GLU A 13 -14.72 4.36 22.55
N MET A 14 -14.13 4.02 21.40
CA MET A 14 -13.24 2.87 21.25
C MET A 14 -12.05 2.96 22.22
N LYS A 15 -11.40 4.12 22.28
CA LYS A 15 -10.27 4.36 23.21
C LYS A 15 -10.71 4.23 24.66
N ALA A 16 -11.86 4.77 25.04
CA ALA A 16 -12.42 4.66 26.38
C ALA A 16 -12.73 3.22 26.79
N ARG A 17 -13.07 2.37 25.83
CA ARG A 17 -13.33 0.92 26.03
C ARG A 17 -12.10 0.05 25.90
N GLY A 18 -10.89 0.62 25.73
CA GLY A 18 -9.66 -0.12 25.53
C GLY A 18 -9.58 -0.87 24.20
N VAL A 19 -10.39 -0.48 23.22
CA VAL A 19 -10.35 -1.05 21.86
C VAL A 19 -9.30 -0.29 21.06
N GLU A 20 -8.18 -0.94 20.79
CA GLU A 20 -7.11 -0.39 19.95
C GLU A 20 -7.28 -0.81 18.48
N LYS A 21 -7.10 0.14 17.58
CA LYS A 21 -7.04 -0.14 16.14
C LYS A 21 -5.68 -0.76 15.82
N VAL A 22 -5.68 -1.96 15.26
CA VAL A 22 -4.45 -2.60 14.78
C VAL A 22 -3.85 -1.75 13.65
N PRO A 23 -2.58 -1.32 13.75
CA PRO A 23 -1.92 -0.59 12.67
C PRO A 23 -1.83 -1.43 11.41
N ALA A 24 -1.92 -0.76 10.25
CA ALA A 24 -1.69 -1.42 8.97
C ALA A 24 -0.21 -1.71 8.80
N SER A 25 0.12 -2.98 8.59
CA SER A 25 1.47 -3.46 8.35
C SER A 25 1.53 -4.30 7.08
N SER A 26 2.64 -4.16 6.37
CA SER A 26 2.99 -5.03 5.25
C SER A 26 4.41 -5.54 5.42
N TRP A 27 4.66 -6.79 5.06
CA TRP A 27 6.00 -7.38 5.18
C TRP A 27 6.39 -8.24 4.00
N VAL A 28 7.68 -8.31 3.80
CA VAL A 28 8.36 -9.10 2.77
C VAL A 28 9.41 -9.96 3.46
N GLU A 29 9.50 -11.22 3.06
CA GLU A 29 10.63 -12.07 3.41
C GLU A 29 11.65 -12.06 2.28
N LEU A 30 12.88 -11.71 2.62
CA LEU A 30 14.03 -11.72 1.70
C LEU A 30 15.23 -12.37 2.40
N ASP A 31 15.82 -13.39 1.77
CA ASP A 31 16.97 -14.13 2.30
C ASP A 31 16.77 -14.66 3.73
N GLY A 32 15.56 -15.15 4.03
CA GLY A 32 15.19 -15.66 5.33
C GLY A 32 15.00 -14.60 6.42
N LYS A 33 14.99 -13.31 6.04
CA LYS A 33 14.76 -12.18 6.94
C LYS A 33 13.45 -11.49 6.60
N VAL A 34 12.65 -11.21 7.62
CA VAL A 34 11.39 -10.47 7.49
C VAL A 34 11.66 -8.96 7.60
N HIS A 35 11.18 -8.22 6.62
CA HIS A 35 11.17 -6.76 6.59
C HIS A 35 9.73 -6.27 6.68
N GLU A 36 9.43 -5.53 7.75
CA GLU A 36 8.09 -5.00 8.03
C GLU A 36 8.05 -3.49 7.77
N PHE A 37 6.92 -3.04 7.21
CA PHE A 37 6.69 -1.65 6.85
C PHE A 37 5.32 -1.18 7.35
N HIS A 38 5.26 0.06 7.81
CA HIS A 38 4.06 0.78 8.18
C HIS A 38 3.82 1.97 7.23
N VAL A 39 2.66 2.60 7.33
CA VAL A 39 2.38 3.81 6.54
C VAL A 39 3.42 4.90 6.85
N GLY A 40 4.05 5.42 5.82
CA GLY A 40 5.05 6.48 5.94
C GLY A 40 6.35 6.07 6.65
N ASP A 41 6.60 4.76 6.79
CA ASP A 41 7.77 4.25 7.50
C ASP A 41 9.09 4.63 6.79
N LYS A 42 9.98 5.28 7.54
CA LYS A 42 11.33 5.68 7.09
C LYS A 42 12.44 5.04 7.93
N SER A 43 12.11 4.07 8.77
CA SER A 43 13.06 3.46 9.71
C SER A 43 14.00 2.44 9.06
N HIS A 44 13.66 1.94 7.86
CA HIS A 44 14.47 0.94 7.19
C HIS A 44 15.81 1.53 6.68
N PRO A 45 16.95 0.79 6.78
CA PRO A 45 18.26 1.26 6.29
C PRO A 45 18.28 1.68 4.82
N LEU A 46 17.43 1.09 3.97
CA LEU A 46 17.28 1.44 2.55
C LEU A 46 16.17 2.46 2.28
N SER A 47 15.71 3.18 3.29
CA SER A 47 14.60 4.12 3.20
C SER A 47 14.75 5.08 2.02
N ASP A 48 15.92 5.70 1.84
CA ASP A 48 16.14 6.66 0.76
C ASP A 48 15.91 6.04 -0.63
N LYS A 49 16.44 4.84 -0.87
CA LYS A 49 16.25 4.11 -2.14
C LYS A 49 14.80 3.66 -2.34
N ILE A 50 14.13 3.29 -1.27
CA ILE A 50 12.71 2.88 -1.31
C ILE A 50 11.85 4.06 -1.72
N TYR A 51 12.08 5.23 -1.12
CA TYR A 51 11.29 6.42 -1.41
C TYR A 51 11.59 7.01 -2.79
N GLU A 52 12.87 6.98 -3.23
CA GLU A 52 13.24 7.31 -4.61
C GLU A 52 12.48 6.40 -5.61
N LYS A 53 12.42 5.10 -5.36
CA LYS A 53 11.65 4.16 -6.19
C LYS A 53 10.14 4.44 -6.17
N LEU A 54 9.59 4.83 -5.03
CA LEU A 54 8.18 5.24 -4.92
C LEU A 54 7.88 6.49 -5.76
N ASP A 55 8.77 7.46 -5.76
CA ASP A 55 8.65 8.68 -6.55
C ASP A 55 8.69 8.38 -8.06
N GLU A 56 9.64 7.53 -8.51
CA GLU A 56 9.69 7.05 -9.89
C GLU A 56 8.37 6.39 -10.31
N LEU A 57 7.90 5.42 -9.53
CA LEU A 57 6.65 4.71 -9.79
C LEU A 57 5.45 5.67 -9.81
N GLY A 58 5.44 6.64 -8.89
CA GLY A 58 4.42 7.68 -8.84
C GLY A 58 4.34 8.51 -10.11
N MET A 59 5.48 8.90 -10.68
CA MET A 59 5.56 9.63 -11.94
C MET A 59 5.06 8.79 -13.11
N GLU A 60 5.52 7.53 -13.21
CA GLU A 60 5.10 6.61 -14.28
C GLU A 60 3.61 6.31 -14.20
N MET A 61 3.06 6.06 -13.01
CA MET A 61 1.64 5.85 -12.82
C MET A 61 0.81 7.08 -13.22
N LYS A 62 1.26 8.30 -12.90
CA LYS A 62 0.60 9.54 -13.32
C LYS A 62 0.55 9.67 -14.84
N ILE A 63 1.64 9.35 -15.54
CA ILE A 63 1.68 9.32 -17.03
C ILE A 63 0.64 8.35 -17.57
N MET A 64 0.40 7.22 -16.89
CA MET A 64 -0.64 6.24 -17.25
C MET A 64 -2.06 6.65 -16.83
N GLY A 65 -2.24 7.85 -16.27
CA GLY A 65 -3.55 8.39 -15.88
C GLY A 65 -4.00 8.00 -14.47
N TYR A 66 -3.11 7.45 -13.64
CA TYR A 66 -3.45 7.15 -12.23
C TYR A 66 -3.71 8.43 -11.45
N LYS A 67 -4.80 8.40 -10.70
CA LYS A 67 -5.14 9.41 -9.70
C LYS A 67 -5.42 8.70 -8.38
N PRO A 68 -4.76 9.09 -7.28
CA PRO A 68 -5.05 8.54 -5.96
C PRO A 68 -6.52 8.68 -5.60
N THR A 69 -7.10 7.63 -5.02
CA THR A 69 -8.50 7.62 -4.59
C THR A 69 -8.59 8.12 -3.14
N THR A 70 -8.62 9.43 -2.95
CA THR A 70 -8.59 10.08 -1.62
C THR A 70 -9.77 9.73 -0.73
N GLU A 71 -10.89 9.28 -1.31
CA GLU A 71 -12.09 8.84 -0.58
C GLU A 71 -11.84 7.66 0.39
N VAL A 72 -10.78 6.87 0.15
CA VAL A 72 -10.43 5.75 1.05
C VAL A 72 -9.71 6.21 2.31
N VAL A 73 -9.26 7.47 2.36
CA VAL A 73 -8.59 8.05 3.53
C VAL A 73 -9.63 8.60 4.49
N MET A 74 -9.81 7.92 5.62
CA MET A 74 -10.83 8.22 6.62
C MET A 74 -10.33 9.23 7.69
N PHE A 75 -9.67 10.29 7.24
CA PHE A 75 -9.22 11.40 8.07
C PHE A 75 -9.70 12.73 7.46
N ASP A 76 -10.03 13.69 8.34
CA ASP A 76 -10.37 15.05 7.95
C ASP A 76 -9.07 15.86 7.80
N ILE A 77 -8.43 15.70 6.66
CA ILE A 77 -7.20 16.37 6.27
C ILE A 77 -7.34 16.84 4.82
N GLU A 78 -6.50 17.76 4.38
CA GLU A 78 -6.49 18.25 3.01
C GLU A 78 -6.21 17.14 2.00
N ASP A 79 -6.76 17.28 0.78
CA ASP A 79 -6.64 16.23 -0.24
C ASP A 79 -5.18 15.96 -0.62
N GLU A 80 -4.30 16.95 -0.60
CA GLU A 80 -2.86 16.78 -0.83
C GLU A 80 -2.21 15.88 0.25
N GLU A 81 -2.61 16.03 1.51
CA GLU A 81 -2.13 15.17 2.59
C GLU A 81 -2.69 13.75 2.48
N LYS A 82 -3.95 13.61 2.01
CA LYS A 82 -4.55 12.30 1.70
C LYS A 82 -3.78 11.60 0.59
N GLU A 83 -3.47 12.31 -0.51
CA GLU A 83 -2.68 11.76 -1.61
C GLU A 83 -1.30 11.33 -1.12
N HIS A 84 -0.62 12.17 -0.34
CA HIS A 84 0.68 11.84 0.24
C HIS A 84 0.61 10.58 1.12
N THR A 85 -0.43 10.45 1.95
CA THR A 85 -0.65 9.28 2.78
C THR A 85 -0.84 8.02 1.93
N LEU A 86 -1.63 8.10 0.85
CA LEU A 86 -1.88 6.99 -0.06
C LEU A 86 -0.62 6.52 -0.80
N VAL A 87 0.21 7.43 -1.24
CA VAL A 87 1.50 7.10 -1.90
C VAL A 87 2.39 6.27 -0.97
N HIS A 88 2.32 6.54 0.33
CA HIS A 88 3.17 5.91 1.36
C HIS A 88 2.47 4.80 2.16
N HIS A 89 1.42 4.19 1.62
CA HIS A 89 0.84 3.00 2.22
C HIS A 89 1.85 1.85 2.30
N SER A 90 1.78 1.08 3.36
CA SER A 90 2.75 0.01 3.69
C SER A 90 2.98 -0.99 2.56
N GLU A 91 1.94 -1.32 1.77
CA GLU A 91 2.06 -2.21 0.60
C GLU A 91 2.96 -1.63 -0.49
N LYS A 92 2.80 -0.34 -0.79
CA LYS A 92 3.61 0.33 -1.82
C LYS A 92 5.07 0.42 -1.38
N ILE A 93 5.33 0.70 -0.09
CA ILE A 93 6.67 0.70 0.49
C ILE A 93 7.30 -0.69 0.39
N ALA A 94 6.57 -1.75 0.76
CA ALA A 94 7.04 -3.13 0.68
C ALA A 94 7.35 -3.57 -0.75
N ILE A 95 6.54 -3.15 -1.73
CA ILE A 95 6.79 -3.42 -3.15
C ILE A 95 8.02 -2.65 -3.64
N ALA A 96 8.16 -1.37 -3.31
CA ALA A 96 9.33 -0.57 -3.67
C ALA A 96 10.62 -1.15 -3.06
N PHE A 97 10.58 -1.59 -1.79
CA PHE A 97 11.68 -2.34 -1.18
C PHE A 97 12.05 -3.57 -2.00
N SER A 98 11.06 -4.38 -2.39
CA SER A 98 11.32 -5.59 -3.19
C SER A 98 11.92 -5.25 -4.56
N LEU A 99 11.47 -4.16 -5.20
CA LEU A 99 12.00 -3.72 -6.49
C LEU A 99 13.47 -3.26 -6.41
N VAL A 100 13.90 -2.69 -5.29
CA VAL A 100 15.30 -2.24 -5.11
C VAL A 100 16.22 -3.33 -4.59
N THR A 101 15.70 -4.46 -4.15
CA THR A 101 16.47 -5.53 -3.51
C THR A 101 16.46 -6.86 -4.25
N THR A 102 15.65 -7.00 -5.31
CA THR A 102 15.55 -8.23 -6.10
C THR A 102 15.83 -7.96 -7.58
N GLU A 103 16.18 -9.01 -8.30
CA GLU A 103 16.51 -8.91 -9.72
C GLU A 103 15.27 -8.71 -10.61
N PRO A 104 15.41 -8.07 -11.79
CA PRO A 104 14.32 -7.96 -12.74
C PRO A 104 13.73 -9.32 -13.11
N GLY A 105 12.39 -9.42 -13.15
CA GLY A 105 11.67 -10.65 -13.46
C GLY A 105 11.36 -11.55 -12.28
N GLU A 106 11.97 -11.36 -11.11
CA GLU A 106 11.58 -12.09 -9.91
C GLU A 106 10.19 -11.71 -9.42
N SER A 107 9.41 -12.68 -8.93
CA SER A 107 8.10 -12.42 -8.34
C SER A 107 8.25 -11.71 -7.00
N ILE A 108 7.44 -10.68 -6.78
CA ILE A 108 7.36 -9.95 -5.52
C ILE A 108 6.23 -10.53 -4.67
N ARG A 109 6.51 -10.81 -3.39
CA ARG A 109 5.54 -11.35 -2.44
C ARG A 109 5.43 -10.46 -1.23
N VAL A 110 4.23 -9.92 -1.01
CA VAL A 110 3.91 -9.06 0.13
C VAL A 110 2.79 -9.69 0.94
N THR A 111 2.95 -9.71 2.24
CA THR A 111 1.87 -10.07 3.17
C THR A 111 1.39 -8.83 3.90
N LYS A 112 0.08 -8.71 4.13
CA LYS A 112 -0.56 -7.60 4.81
C LYS A 112 -1.56 -8.10 5.84
N ASN A 113 -1.61 -7.43 6.99
CA ASN A 113 -2.51 -7.78 8.09
C ASN A 113 -3.95 -7.25 7.93
N LEU A 114 -4.20 -6.36 6.97
CA LEU A 114 -5.51 -5.80 6.66
C LEU A 114 -5.83 -6.02 5.18
N ARG A 115 -7.10 -5.83 4.81
CA ARG A 115 -7.54 -5.85 3.41
C ARG A 115 -6.84 -4.76 2.60
N VAL A 116 -6.42 -5.09 1.38
CA VAL A 116 -5.88 -4.11 0.42
C VAL A 116 -6.98 -3.10 0.07
N CYS A 117 -6.69 -1.81 0.17
CA CYS A 117 -7.63 -0.77 -0.21
C CYS A 117 -7.73 -0.63 -1.74
N SER A 118 -8.82 -0.02 -2.24
CA SER A 118 -9.06 0.15 -3.68
C SER A 118 -7.96 0.93 -4.37
N ASP A 119 -7.41 1.95 -3.70
CA ASP A 119 -6.31 2.73 -4.23
C ASP A 119 -5.02 1.90 -4.40
N CYS A 120 -4.59 1.17 -3.36
CA CYS A 120 -3.44 0.27 -3.45
C CYS A 120 -3.66 -0.81 -4.50
N HIS A 121 -4.86 -1.38 -4.60
CA HIS A 121 -5.16 -2.39 -5.62
C HIS A 121 -4.95 -1.84 -7.02
N THR A 122 -5.48 -0.65 -7.31
CA THR A 122 -5.28 0.03 -8.61
C THR A 122 -3.81 0.34 -8.87
N ALA A 123 -3.10 0.89 -7.88
CA ALA A 123 -1.68 1.20 -8.00
C ALA A 123 -0.83 -0.05 -8.26
N ILE A 124 -1.07 -1.15 -7.54
CA ILE A 124 -0.29 -2.40 -7.70
C ILE A 124 -0.52 -3.02 -9.07
N ARG A 125 -1.73 -2.94 -9.64
CA ARG A 125 -1.98 -3.33 -11.04
C ARG A 125 -1.08 -2.56 -12.01
N LEU A 126 -1.01 -1.23 -11.86
CA LEU A 126 -0.16 -0.40 -12.70
C LEU A 126 1.33 -0.70 -12.48
N ILE A 127 1.77 -0.85 -11.24
CA ILE A 127 3.16 -1.21 -10.92
C ILE A 127 3.53 -2.55 -11.56
N SER A 128 2.66 -3.55 -11.53
CA SER A 128 2.93 -4.83 -12.18
C SER A 128 3.15 -4.70 -13.69
N ARG A 129 2.42 -3.79 -14.34
CA ARG A 129 2.57 -3.49 -15.78
C ARG A 129 3.84 -2.68 -16.06
N ILE A 130 4.10 -1.63 -15.28
CA ILE A 130 5.28 -0.75 -15.43
C ILE A 130 6.56 -1.55 -15.27
N THR A 131 6.64 -2.37 -14.23
CA THR A 131 7.86 -3.11 -13.89
C THR A 131 7.98 -4.46 -14.59
N ASN A 132 6.93 -4.89 -15.30
CA ASN A 132 6.82 -6.24 -15.88
C ASN A 132 7.08 -7.34 -14.84
N ARG A 133 6.61 -7.13 -13.59
CA ARG A 133 6.79 -8.05 -12.47
C ARG A 133 5.46 -8.65 -12.05
N GLU A 134 5.50 -9.94 -11.72
CA GLU A 134 4.42 -10.55 -10.96
C GLU A 134 4.48 -10.09 -9.51
N ILE A 135 3.37 -9.57 -8.99
CA ILE A 135 3.25 -9.11 -7.61
C ILE A 135 2.14 -9.90 -6.94
N ILE A 136 2.48 -10.63 -5.90
CA ILE A 136 1.53 -11.44 -5.13
C ILE A 136 1.35 -10.74 -3.78
N VAL A 137 0.14 -10.29 -3.50
CA VAL A 137 -0.23 -9.73 -2.20
C VAL A 137 -1.20 -10.66 -1.50
N ARG A 138 -0.80 -11.15 -0.33
CA ARG A 138 -1.68 -11.85 0.59
C ARG A 138 -2.19 -10.88 1.63
N ASP A 139 -3.48 -10.60 1.61
CA ASP A 139 -4.14 -9.87 2.68
C ASP A 139 -4.87 -10.83 3.65
N ASN A 140 -5.61 -10.30 4.62
CA ASN A 140 -6.32 -11.12 5.59
C ASN A 140 -7.50 -11.91 5.01
N ASN A 141 -7.91 -11.65 3.76
CA ASN A 141 -9.05 -12.27 3.11
C ASN A 141 -8.64 -13.26 2.03
N ARG A 142 -7.64 -12.91 1.21
CA ARG A 142 -7.26 -13.68 0.02
C ARG A 142 -5.86 -13.38 -0.50
N PHE A 143 -5.50 -14.07 -1.57
CA PHE A 143 -4.36 -13.74 -2.42
C PHE A 143 -4.80 -12.91 -3.61
N HIS A 144 -4.02 -11.88 -3.93
CA HIS A 144 -4.10 -11.09 -5.13
C HIS A 144 -2.85 -11.34 -5.95
N CYS A 145 -2.99 -11.88 -7.15
CA CYS A 145 -1.87 -12.06 -8.08
C CYS A 145 -2.00 -11.03 -9.20
N PHE A 146 -1.08 -10.07 -9.21
CA PHE A 146 -1.03 -8.98 -10.18
C PHE A 146 0.02 -9.29 -11.24
N ARG A 147 -0.39 -9.24 -12.52
CA ARG A 147 0.49 -9.43 -13.67
C ARG A 147 -0.04 -8.61 -14.85
N ASP A 148 0.86 -7.93 -15.56
CA ASP A 148 0.55 -7.18 -16.78
C ASP A 148 -0.62 -6.18 -16.65
N GLY A 149 -0.80 -5.62 -15.44
CA GLY A 149 -1.90 -4.69 -15.16
C GLY A 149 -3.24 -5.35 -14.80
N TYR A 150 -3.29 -6.67 -14.65
CA TYR A 150 -4.48 -7.42 -14.23
C TYR A 150 -4.29 -8.02 -12.85
N CYS A 151 -5.41 -8.29 -12.16
CA CYS A 151 -5.42 -9.02 -10.89
C CYS A 151 -6.27 -10.28 -11.01
N SER A 152 -5.83 -11.36 -10.37
CA SER A 152 -6.58 -12.64 -10.31
C SER A 152 -7.96 -12.54 -9.67
N CYS A 153 -8.25 -11.46 -8.92
CA CYS A 153 -9.58 -11.23 -8.34
C CYS A 153 -10.60 -10.64 -9.33
N ASN A 154 -10.18 -10.28 -10.56
CA ASN A 154 -11.01 -9.59 -11.56
C ASN A 154 -11.69 -8.33 -11.00
N ASP A 155 -10.98 -7.59 -10.14
CA ASP A 155 -11.46 -6.38 -9.44
C ASP A 155 -12.67 -6.64 -8.51
N TYR A 156 -12.88 -7.90 -8.13
CA TYR A 156 -13.93 -8.30 -7.19
C TYR A 156 -13.31 -8.87 -5.90
N TRP A 157 -13.26 -8.04 -4.84
CA TRP A 157 -12.70 -8.44 -3.53
C TRP A 157 -13.34 -7.73 -2.35
#